data_a81e8318f9d2b780f26fa00e5faeaaa5
#
_entry.id   a81e8318f9d2b780f26fa00e5faeaaa5
#
_cell.length_a   1.000
_cell.length_b   1.000
_cell.length_c   1.000
_cell.angle_alpha   90.00
_cell.angle_beta   90.00
_cell.angle_gamma   90.00
#
_symmetry.space_group_name_H-M   'P 1'
#
loop_
_entity.id
_entity.type
_entity.pdbx_description
1 polymer ?
#
loop_
_entity_poly.entity_id
_entity_poly.type
_entity_poly.pdbx_seq_one_letter_code
_entity_poly.pdbx_strand_id
1 'polypeptide(L)' 'MIDRPETVLEMARRHVLEGEERLARQVALVAKLERASHTDAAALGSKVLEVVRLSLDMSKRHLSRLETRSKR' A
#
# COMPACT_ATOMS: atom_id res chain seq x y z
N MET A 1 -13.21 24.76 15.49
CA MET A 1 -13.58 23.35 15.65
C MET A 1 -12.34 22.52 15.88
N ILE A 2 -12.34 21.71 16.91
CA ILE A 2 -11.20 20.85 17.22
C ILE A 2 -11.46 19.48 16.60
N ASP A 3 -10.55 19.07 15.70
CA ASP A 3 -10.64 17.76 15.10
C ASP A 3 -10.23 16.72 16.16
N ARG A 4 -11.01 15.67 16.26
CA ARG A 4 -10.63 14.59 17.15
C ARG A 4 -9.43 13.84 16.57
N PRO A 5 -8.48 13.41 17.41
CA PRO A 5 -7.33 12.67 16.91
C PRO A 5 -7.77 11.35 16.25
N GLU A 6 -7.03 10.97 15.21
CA GLU A 6 -7.24 9.71 14.52
C GLU A 6 -6.98 8.54 15.47
N THR A 7 -7.90 7.58 15.52
CA THR A 7 -7.70 6.37 16.32
C THR A 7 -6.68 5.45 15.63
N VAL A 8 -6.15 4.49 16.39
CA VAL A 8 -5.22 3.48 15.84
C VAL A 8 -5.90 2.69 14.71
N LEU A 9 -7.18 2.35 14.91
CA LEU A 9 -7.93 1.62 13.89
C LEU A 9 -8.15 2.45 12.62
N GLU A 10 -8.50 3.71 12.79
CA GLU A 10 -8.66 4.63 11.65
C GLU A 10 -7.35 4.81 10.88
N MET A 11 -6.24 4.95 11.61
CA MET A 11 -4.92 5.07 11.01
C MET A 11 -4.56 3.81 10.22
N ALA A 12 -4.84 2.63 10.76
CA ALA A 12 -4.56 1.37 10.10
C ALA A 12 -5.38 1.22 8.81
N ARG A 13 -6.65 1.64 8.82
CA ARG A 13 -7.49 1.64 7.63
C ARG A 13 -6.95 2.60 6.57
N ARG A 14 -6.51 3.77 6.98
CA ARG A 14 -5.92 4.76 6.07
C ARG A 14 -4.64 4.21 5.44
N HIS A 15 -3.78 3.56 6.22
CA HIS A 15 -2.55 2.97 5.71
C HIS A 15 -2.81 1.92 4.64
N VAL A 16 -3.86 1.10 4.81
CA VAL A 16 -4.24 0.10 3.80
C VAL A 16 -4.70 0.79 2.51
N LEU A 17 -5.56 1.81 2.61
CA LEU A 17 -6.03 2.55 1.44
C LEU A 17 -4.88 3.22 0.68
N GLU A 18 -3.97 3.88 1.42
CA GLU A 18 -2.80 4.51 0.83
C GLU A 18 -1.87 3.49 0.18
N GLY A 19 -1.74 2.32 0.80
CA GLY A 19 -0.95 1.22 0.25
C GLY A 19 -1.54 0.67 -1.04
N GLU A 20 -2.86 0.54 -1.11
CA GLU A 20 -3.54 0.09 -2.32
C GLU A 20 -3.39 1.09 -3.46
N GLU A 21 -3.48 2.38 -3.18
CA GLU A 21 -3.24 3.43 -4.16
C GLU A 21 -1.79 3.41 -4.67
N ARG A 22 -0.85 3.26 -3.75
CA ARG A 22 0.57 3.18 -4.09
C ARG A 22 0.85 1.96 -4.96
N LEU A 23 0.24 0.82 -4.64
CA LEU A 23 0.38 -0.39 -5.43
C LEU A 23 -0.13 -0.18 -6.85
N ALA A 24 -1.33 0.40 -7.00
CA ALA A 24 -1.92 0.68 -8.30
C ALA A 24 -1.03 1.60 -9.14
N ARG A 25 -0.48 2.66 -8.54
CA ARG A 25 0.42 3.58 -9.24
C ARG A 25 1.70 2.87 -9.68
N GLN A 26 2.25 2.00 -8.82
CA GLN A 26 3.49 1.29 -9.14
C GLN A 26 3.28 0.28 -10.27
N VAL A 27 2.17 -0.44 -10.25
CA VAL A 27 1.80 -1.38 -11.33
C VAL A 27 1.70 -0.62 -12.67
N ALA A 28 1.02 0.52 -12.66
CA ALA A 28 0.85 1.33 -13.87
C ALA A 28 2.19 1.85 -14.38
N LEU A 29 3.08 2.27 -13.48
CA LEU A 29 4.41 2.77 -13.85
C LEU A 29 5.25 1.67 -14.52
N VAL A 30 5.28 0.47 -13.93
CA VAL A 30 6.05 -0.66 -14.49
C VAL A 30 5.52 -1.01 -15.89
N ALA A 31 4.20 -1.09 -16.04
CA ALA A 31 3.58 -1.38 -17.34
C ALA A 31 3.95 -0.32 -18.39
N LYS A 32 3.95 0.95 -18.01
CA LYS A 32 4.33 2.05 -18.90
C LYS A 32 5.79 1.94 -19.33
N LEU A 33 6.68 1.63 -18.40
CA LEU A 33 8.11 1.48 -18.68
C LEU A 33 8.37 0.29 -19.61
N GLU A 34 7.65 -0.81 -19.40
CA GLU A 34 7.75 -1.98 -20.28
C GLU A 34 7.29 -1.67 -21.70
N ARG A 35 6.15 -0.98 -21.85
CA ARG A 35 5.63 -0.58 -23.16
C ARG A 35 6.60 0.38 -23.88
N ALA A 36 7.33 1.20 -23.13
CA ALA A 36 8.31 2.12 -23.70
C ALA A 36 9.68 1.48 -23.91
N SER A 37 9.81 0.19 -23.63
CA SER A 37 11.06 -0.57 -23.72
C SER A 37 12.18 -0.05 -22.83
N HIS A 38 11.84 0.60 -21.73
CA HIS A 38 12.81 1.00 -20.71
C HIS A 38 13.07 -0.18 -19.78
N THR A 39 13.80 -1.16 -20.25
CA THR A 39 13.98 -2.45 -19.59
C THR A 39 14.61 -2.35 -18.19
N ASP A 40 15.67 -1.57 -18.05
CA ASP A 40 16.35 -1.46 -16.77
C ASP A 40 15.49 -0.73 -15.73
N ALA A 41 14.81 0.33 -16.17
CA ALA A 41 13.90 1.08 -15.30
C ALA A 41 12.70 0.22 -14.90
N ALA A 42 12.18 -0.58 -15.84
CA ALA A 42 11.06 -1.50 -15.56
C ALA A 42 11.48 -2.58 -14.53
N ALA A 43 12.69 -3.11 -14.66
CA ALA A 43 13.22 -4.11 -13.72
C ALA A 43 13.34 -3.52 -12.32
N LEU A 44 13.85 -2.30 -12.21
CA LEU A 44 13.95 -1.60 -10.93
C LEU A 44 12.56 -1.32 -10.36
N GLY A 45 11.63 -0.87 -11.20
CA GLY A 45 10.25 -0.62 -10.82
C GLY A 45 9.55 -1.88 -10.30
N SER A 46 9.87 -3.04 -10.87
CA SER A 46 9.33 -4.33 -10.42
C SER A 46 9.82 -4.71 -9.02
N LYS A 47 11.08 -4.39 -8.70
CA LYS A 47 11.60 -4.60 -7.35
C LYS A 47 10.91 -3.71 -6.33
N VAL A 48 10.65 -2.46 -6.69
CA VAL A 48 9.89 -1.53 -5.84
C VAL A 48 8.47 -2.05 -5.66
N LEU A 49 7.87 -2.60 -6.72
CA LEU A 49 6.53 -3.18 -6.67
C LEU A 49 6.45 -4.31 -5.64
N GLU A 50 7.47 -5.19 -5.57
CA GLU A 50 7.51 -6.25 -4.57
C GLU A 50 7.52 -5.68 -3.15
N VAL A 51 8.30 -4.65 -2.91
CA VAL A 51 8.36 -3.99 -1.60
C VAL A 51 7.01 -3.37 -1.24
N VAL A 52 6.36 -2.71 -2.19
CA VAL A 52 5.04 -2.11 -1.98
C VAL A 52 4.00 -3.18 -1.64
N ARG A 53 4.04 -4.33 -2.32
CA ARG A 53 3.14 -5.46 -2.02
C ARG A 53 3.34 -6.00 -0.61
N LEU A 54 4.59 -6.19 -0.21
CA LEU A 54 4.91 -6.68 1.13
C LEU A 54 4.44 -5.70 2.20
N SER A 55 4.68 -4.41 1.98
CA SER A 55 4.25 -3.36 2.90
C SER A 55 2.73 -3.36 3.05
N LEU A 56 2.00 -3.49 1.93
CA LEU A 56 0.54 -3.54 1.94
C LEU A 56 0.03 -4.78 2.68
N ASP A 57 0.64 -5.94 2.45
CA ASP A 57 0.28 -7.17 3.17
C ASP A 57 0.43 -7.00 4.67
N MET A 58 1.52 -6.39 5.11
CA MET A 58 1.77 -6.13 6.52
C MET A 58 0.71 -5.19 7.10
N SER A 59 0.35 -4.14 6.34
CA SER A 59 -0.70 -3.20 6.76
C SER A 59 -2.05 -3.89 6.88
N LYS A 60 -2.38 -4.78 5.95
CA LYS A 60 -3.64 -5.54 5.97
C LYS A 60 -3.70 -6.49 7.18
N ARG A 61 -2.60 -7.17 7.47
CA ARG A 61 -2.51 -8.07 8.63
C ARG A 61 -2.67 -7.29 9.93
N HIS A 62 -2.03 -6.14 10.02
CA HIS A 62 -2.13 -5.27 11.19
C HIS A 62 -3.57 -4.80 11.38
N LEU A 63 -4.21 -4.34 10.31
CA LEU A 63 -5.61 -3.92 10.35
C LEU A 63 -6.51 -5.06 10.80
N SER A 64 -6.32 -6.25 10.25
CA SER A 64 -7.11 -7.43 10.60
C SER A 64 -7.02 -7.74 12.10
N ARG A 65 -5.81 -7.67 12.67
CA ARG A 65 -5.61 -7.89 14.11
C ARG A 65 -6.35 -6.85 14.95
N LEU A 66 -6.30 -5.59 14.54
CA LEU A 66 -6.99 -4.51 15.24
C LEU A 66 -8.50 -4.66 15.17
N GLU A 67 -9.03 -5.04 14.02
CA GLU A 67 -10.45 -5.28 13.83
C GLU A 67 -10.94 -6.44 14.68
N THR A 68 -10.17 -7.49 14.78
CA THR A 68 -10.49 -8.64 15.63
C THR A 68 -10.59 -8.23 17.11
N ARG A 69 -9.65 -7.39 17.57
CA ARG A 69 -9.69 -6.86 18.94
C ARG A 69 -10.92 -6.00 19.18
N SER A 70 -11.31 -5.21 18.20
CA SER A 70 -12.45 -4.29 18.33
C SER A 70 -13.79 -5.00 18.42
N LYS A 71 -13.86 -6.24 17.98
CA LYS A 71 -15.09 -7.05 17.97
C LYS A 71 -15.34 -7.81 19.27
N ARG A 72 -14.48 -7.69 20.25
CA ARG A 72 -14.66 -8.34 21.57
C ARG A 72 -15.57 -7.55 22.47
#